data_dfb51c200e5c1a4da3d0a7f41916f7b3
#
_entry.id   dfb51c200e5c1a4da3d0a7f41916f7b3
#
_cell.length_a   1.000
_cell.length_b   1.000
_cell.length_c   1.000
_cell.angle_alpha   90.00
_cell.angle_beta   90.00
_cell.angle_gamma   90.00
#
_symmetry.space_group_name_H-M   'P 1'
#
loop_
_entity.id
_entity.type
_entity.pdbx_description
1 polymer ?
#
loop_
_entity_poly.entity_id
_entity_poly.type
_entity_poly.pdbx_seq_one_letter_code
_entity_poly.pdbx_strand_id
1 'polypeptide(L)'
;MQEAANFGPSFSVPQKVLKELLNQVSFAMAVHDIRYYLNGILFVAEGKQLSLVATDGHRLAFASATLDVEVPKQEVILPRKTVVELQRLLSDAEGAIEMQFANNQAKFVFDGMEFVTKLVEGKFPDYNRV
;
A
#
# COMPACT_ATOMS: atom_id res chain seq x y z
N MET A 1 -18.84 10.52 17.93
CA MET A 1 -17.58 9.92 18.29
C MET A 1 -17.13 8.90 17.28
N GLN A 2 -15.89 8.93 16.98
CA GLN A 2 -15.32 8.05 15.99
C GLN A 2 -15.14 6.64 16.56
N GLU A 3 -15.70 5.68 15.87
CA GLU A 3 -15.48 4.29 16.23
C GLU A 3 -14.05 3.90 15.90
N ALA A 4 -13.39 3.23 16.80
CA ALA A 4 -12.08 2.69 16.50
C ALA A 4 -12.24 1.55 15.51
N ALA A 5 -11.44 1.55 14.45
CA ALA A 5 -11.45 0.45 13.51
C ALA A 5 -10.89 -0.79 14.17
N ASN A 6 -11.41 -1.95 13.78
CA ASN A 6 -10.89 -3.22 14.25
C ASN A 6 -9.73 -3.62 13.36
N PHE A 7 -8.53 -3.19 13.74
CA PHE A 7 -7.34 -3.52 12.96
C PHE A 7 -6.96 -4.98 13.19
N GLY A 8 -6.56 -5.63 12.11
CA GLY A 8 -6.08 -6.99 12.17
C GLY A 8 -4.66 -7.05 12.71
N PRO A 9 -4.00 -8.21 12.54
CA PRO A 9 -2.64 -8.36 13.06
C PRO A 9 -1.69 -7.40 12.37
N SER A 10 -0.70 -6.95 13.12
CA SER A 10 0.31 -6.06 12.57
C SER A 10 1.46 -6.88 11.99
N PHE A 11 2.16 -6.28 11.03
CA PHE A 11 3.38 -6.84 10.51
C PHE A 11 4.28 -5.69 10.10
N SER A 12 5.57 -5.97 10.00
CA SER A 12 6.55 -4.93 9.72
C SER A 12 7.39 -5.31 8.51
N VAL A 13 7.73 -4.30 7.72
CA VAL A 13 8.66 -4.47 6.61
C VAL A 13 9.70 -3.36 6.71
N PRO A 14 10.89 -3.54 6.11
CA PRO A 14 11.84 -2.44 6.09
C PRO A 14 11.28 -1.24 5.34
N GLN A 15 11.48 -0.04 5.89
CA GLN A 15 11.03 1.18 5.23
C GLN A 15 11.60 1.27 3.80
N LYS A 16 12.84 0.89 3.67
CA LYS A 16 13.53 0.95 2.38
C LYS A 16 12.83 0.11 1.33
N VAL A 17 12.36 -1.08 1.72
CA VAL A 17 11.67 -1.97 0.79
C VAL A 17 10.36 -1.34 0.33
N LEU A 18 9.57 -0.84 1.25
CA LEU A 18 8.29 -0.24 0.89
C LEU A 18 8.49 1.00 0.03
N LYS A 19 9.46 1.83 0.38
CA LYS A 19 9.76 3.03 -0.40
C LYS A 19 10.13 2.68 -1.83
N GLU A 20 10.98 1.67 -2.01
CA GLU A 20 11.39 1.25 -3.34
C GLU A 20 10.21 0.74 -4.14
N LEU A 21 9.36 -0.07 -3.53
CA LEU A 21 8.19 -0.59 -4.24
C LEU A 21 7.25 0.54 -4.67
N LEU A 22 6.99 1.49 -3.78
CA LEU A 22 6.14 2.62 -4.11
C LEU A 22 6.72 3.43 -5.28
N ASN A 23 8.03 3.67 -5.25
CA ASN A 23 8.67 4.44 -6.29
C ASN A 23 8.66 3.72 -7.63
N GLN A 24 8.65 2.40 -7.61
CA GLN A 24 8.67 1.63 -8.86
C GLN A 24 7.33 1.63 -9.57
N VAL A 25 6.22 1.82 -8.86
CA VAL A 25 4.90 1.69 -9.48
C VAL A 25 4.11 2.99 -9.51
N SER A 26 4.48 3.99 -8.71
CA SER A 26 3.63 5.17 -8.54
C SER A 26 3.40 5.95 -9.83
N PHE A 27 4.33 5.91 -10.77
CA PHE A 27 4.18 6.64 -12.03
C PHE A 27 2.98 6.16 -12.84
N ALA A 28 2.52 4.94 -12.61
CA ALA A 28 1.43 4.35 -13.38
C ALA A 28 0.06 4.57 -12.74
N MET A 29 -0.01 5.27 -11.61
CA MET A 29 -1.31 5.58 -11.01
C MET A 29 -2.07 6.56 -11.89
N ALA A 30 -3.39 6.39 -11.96
CA ALA A 30 -4.23 7.38 -12.60
C ALA A 30 -4.31 8.64 -11.72
N VAL A 31 -4.64 9.75 -12.35
CA VAL A 31 -4.82 11.04 -11.68
C VAL A 31 -6.21 11.53 -12.06
N HIS A 32 -7.09 11.62 -11.07
CA HIS A 32 -8.46 12.13 -11.28
C HIS A 32 -9.26 11.32 -12.29
N ASP A 33 -9.03 10.00 -12.33
CA ASP A 33 -9.83 9.12 -13.17
C ASP A 33 -11.20 8.93 -12.52
N ILE A 34 -12.25 8.86 -13.32
CA ILE A 34 -13.58 8.56 -12.79
C ILE A 34 -13.63 7.15 -12.21
N ARG A 35 -12.78 6.26 -12.69
CA ARG A 35 -12.55 4.97 -12.05
C ARG A 35 -11.65 5.21 -10.84
N TYR A 36 -12.26 5.64 -9.75
CA TYR A 36 -11.52 6.14 -8.59
C TYR A 36 -10.56 5.10 -8.01
N TYR A 37 -10.86 3.82 -8.22
CA TYR A 37 -9.98 2.75 -7.72
C TYR A 37 -8.64 2.71 -8.45
N LEU A 38 -8.49 3.43 -9.56
CA LEU A 38 -7.21 3.56 -10.25
C LEU A 38 -6.37 4.72 -9.73
N ASN A 39 -6.95 5.59 -8.91
CA ASN A 39 -6.24 6.74 -8.35
C ASN A 39 -5.50 6.34 -7.08
N GLY A 40 -4.80 5.21 -7.13
CA GLY A 40 -4.10 4.66 -5.99
C GLY A 40 -3.27 3.47 -6.40
N ILE A 41 -2.79 2.74 -5.40
CA ILE A 41 -1.94 1.57 -5.61
C ILE A 41 -2.60 0.39 -4.92
N LEU A 42 -2.70 -0.73 -5.63
CA LEU A 42 -3.11 -1.99 -5.03
C LEU A 42 -1.95 -2.55 -4.22
N PHE A 43 -2.20 -2.83 -2.95
CA PHE A 43 -1.23 -3.37 -2.02
C PHE A 43 -1.66 -4.80 -1.71
N VAL A 44 -0.80 -5.77 -2.04
CA VAL A 44 -1.10 -7.19 -1.86
C VAL A 44 -0.02 -7.79 -0.99
N ALA A 45 -0.43 -8.38 0.14
CA ALA A 45 0.47 -9.10 1.03
C ALA A 45 -0.02 -10.52 1.15
N GLU A 46 0.87 -11.49 0.97
CA GLU A 46 0.49 -12.89 1.09
C GLU A 46 1.75 -13.73 1.28
N GLY A 47 1.75 -14.58 2.31
CA GLY A 47 2.92 -15.41 2.60
C GLY A 47 4.12 -14.53 2.93
N LYS A 48 5.17 -14.66 2.19
CA LYS A 48 6.37 -13.83 2.33
C LYS A 48 6.52 -12.83 1.20
N GLN A 49 5.44 -12.58 0.47
CA GLN A 49 5.46 -11.70 -0.69
C GLN A 49 4.69 -10.41 -0.40
N LEU A 50 5.27 -9.31 -0.82
CA LEU A 50 4.60 -8.01 -0.81
C LEU A 50 4.65 -7.46 -2.22
N SER A 51 3.50 -7.18 -2.80
CA SER A 51 3.39 -6.72 -4.19
C SER A 51 2.59 -5.44 -4.24
N LEU A 52 3.01 -4.54 -5.12
CA LEU A 52 2.29 -3.30 -5.38
C LEU A 52 1.98 -3.23 -6.88
N VAL A 53 0.80 -2.75 -7.20
CA VAL A 53 0.34 -2.64 -8.59
C VAL A 53 -0.31 -1.28 -8.78
N ALA A 54 -0.01 -0.64 -9.89
CA ALA A 54 -0.66 0.60 -10.28
C ALA A 54 -0.97 0.55 -11.77
N THR A 55 -2.09 1.13 -12.17
CA THR A 55 -2.45 1.23 -13.57
C THR A 55 -3.36 2.43 -13.78
N ASP A 56 -3.28 3.02 -14.95
CA ASP A 56 -4.18 4.11 -15.35
C ASP A 56 -5.08 3.67 -16.51
N GLY A 57 -5.09 2.38 -16.81
CA GLY A 57 -5.88 1.85 -17.91
C GLY A 57 -5.10 1.76 -19.22
N HIS A 58 -3.95 2.44 -19.32
CA HIS A 58 -3.10 2.44 -20.53
C HIS A 58 -1.79 1.72 -20.29
N ARG A 59 -1.33 1.70 -19.08
CA ARG A 59 -0.09 1.04 -18.69
C ARG A 59 -0.26 0.47 -17.30
N LEU A 60 0.60 -0.45 -16.95
CA LEU A 60 0.55 -1.12 -15.64
C LEU A 60 1.96 -1.29 -15.13
N ALA A 61 2.16 -1.01 -13.85
CA ALA A 61 3.41 -1.27 -13.17
C ALA A 61 3.15 -2.25 -12.03
N PHE A 62 4.04 -3.21 -11.91
CA PHE A 62 3.97 -4.24 -10.88
C PHE A 62 5.36 -4.36 -10.26
N ALA A 63 5.42 -4.35 -8.94
CA ALA A 63 6.68 -4.55 -8.23
C ALA A 63 6.41 -5.46 -7.06
N SER A 64 7.39 -6.29 -6.73
CA SER A 64 7.22 -7.29 -5.69
C SER A 64 8.53 -7.45 -4.92
N ALA A 65 8.42 -7.78 -3.66
CA ALA A 65 9.56 -8.07 -2.81
C ALA A 65 9.25 -9.31 -1.98
N THR A 66 10.30 -10.09 -1.70
CA THR A 66 10.19 -11.21 -0.80
C THR A 66 10.65 -10.75 0.58
N LEU A 67 9.82 -11.02 1.58
CA LEU A 67 10.08 -10.60 2.96
C LEU A 67 10.72 -11.75 3.73
N ASP A 68 11.30 -11.40 4.87
CA ASP A 68 11.92 -12.40 5.75
C ASP A 68 10.89 -13.08 6.65
N VAL A 69 9.69 -12.51 6.74
CA VAL A 69 8.65 -13.03 7.62
C VAL A 69 7.38 -13.24 6.83
N GLU A 70 6.52 -14.11 7.35
CA GLU A 70 5.20 -14.28 6.78
C GLU A 70 4.30 -13.14 7.23
N VAL A 71 3.42 -12.71 6.32
CA VAL A 71 2.52 -11.59 6.59
C VAL A 71 1.08 -12.05 6.41
N PRO A 72 0.15 -11.42 7.13
CA PRO A 72 -1.27 -11.73 6.94
C PRO A 72 -1.69 -11.41 5.52
N LYS A 73 -2.59 -12.21 4.98
CA LYS A 73 -3.10 -11.96 3.63
C LYS A 73 -3.91 -10.69 3.63
N GLN A 74 -3.54 -9.75 2.76
CA GLN A 74 -4.24 -8.47 2.62
C GLN A 74 -4.23 -8.05 1.18
N GLU A 75 -5.32 -7.46 0.76
CA GLU A 75 -5.43 -6.89 -0.59
C GLU A 75 -6.26 -5.63 -0.46
N VAL A 76 -5.61 -4.48 -0.55
CA VAL A 76 -6.26 -3.19 -0.31
C VAL A 76 -5.74 -2.19 -1.33
N ILE A 77 -6.51 -1.12 -1.55
CA ILE A 77 -6.10 -0.03 -2.42
C ILE A 77 -5.77 1.18 -1.58
N LEU A 78 -4.51 1.61 -1.66
CA LEU A 78 -4.06 2.82 -0.98
C LEU A 78 -4.34 4.03 -1.86
N PRO A 79 -4.98 5.07 -1.32
CA PRO A 79 -5.29 6.24 -2.16
C PRO A 79 -4.02 6.99 -2.54
N ARG A 80 -4.08 7.71 -3.65
CA ARG A 80 -2.95 8.47 -4.16
C ARG A 80 -2.34 9.38 -3.10
N LYS A 81 -3.18 10.06 -2.34
CA LYS A 81 -2.70 10.96 -1.30
C LYS A 81 -1.82 10.23 -0.29
N THR A 82 -2.26 9.04 0.12
CA THR A 82 -1.49 8.22 1.05
C THR A 82 -0.16 7.78 0.43
N VAL A 83 -0.19 7.38 -0.83
CA VAL A 83 1.03 6.96 -1.53
C VAL A 83 2.04 8.10 -1.54
N VAL A 84 1.60 9.30 -1.91
CA VAL A 84 2.48 10.46 -1.97
C VAL A 84 3.05 10.79 -0.60
N GLU A 85 2.22 10.73 0.45
CA GLU A 85 2.70 10.99 1.81
C GLU A 85 3.72 9.96 2.26
N LEU A 86 3.46 8.68 1.98
CA LEU A 86 4.42 7.64 2.35
C LEU A 86 5.74 7.82 1.61
N GLN A 87 5.68 8.16 0.32
CA GLN A 87 6.90 8.39 -0.44
C GLN A 87 7.72 9.54 0.14
N ARG A 88 7.03 10.56 0.66
CA ARG A 88 7.69 11.71 1.24
C ARG A 88 8.28 11.39 2.61
N LEU A 89 7.57 10.61 3.40
CA LEU A 89 7.95 10.37 4.80
C LEU A 89 8.91 9.20 4.99
N LEU A 90 8.84 8.19 4.12
CA LEU A 90 9.73 7.04 4.25
C LEU A 90 11.15 7.42 3.87
N SER A 91 12.12 6.74 4.48
CA SER A 91 13.52 7.03 4.22
C SER A 91 14.25 5.74 3.84
N ASP A 92 15.51 5.90 3.40
CA ASP A 92 16.37 4.77 3.14
C ASP A 92 17.07 4.28 4.38
N ALA A 93 16.78 4.89 5.53
CA ALA A 93 17.38 4.50 6.79
C ALA A 93 16.95 3.09 7.17
N GLU A 94 17.75 2.47 8.00
CA GLU A 94 17.40 1.16 8.52
C GLU A 94 16.35 1.33 9.58
N GLY A 95 15.22 0.82 9.35
CA GLY A 95 14.12 0.88 10.26
C GLY A 95 12.95 0.20 9.62
N ALA A 96 11.96 -0.12 10.40
CA ALA A 96 10.81 -0.83 9.93
C ALA A 96 9.59 0.07 9.95
N ILE A 97 8.64 -0.23 9.09
CA ILE A 97 7.33 0.35 9.14
C ILE A 97 6.35 -0.76 9.51
N GLU A 98 5.60 -0.52 10.56
CA GLU A 98 4.60 -1.47 11.03
C GLU A 98 3.27 -1.11 10.39
N MET A 99 2.56 -2.12 9.91
CA MET A 99 1.31 -1.92 9.19
C MET A 99 0.22 -2.77 9.79
N GLN A 100 -0.98 -2.19 9.87
CA GLN A 100 -2.19 -2.91 10.27
C GLN A 100 -3.32 -2.46 9.36
N PHE A 101 -4.21 -3.38 9.04
CA PHE A 101 -5.33 -3.09 8.14
C PHE A 101 -6.65 -3.45 8.79
N ALA A 102 -7.64 -2.60 8.56
CA ALA A 102 -9.03 -2.88 8.87
C ALA A 102 -9.80 -2.90 7.55
N ASN A 103 -11.12 -3.04 7.61
CA ASN A 103 -11.90 -3.13 6.38
C ASN A 103 -11.76 -1.91 5.49
N ASN A 104 -11.66 -0.73 6.10
CA ASN A 104 -11.65 0.51 5.33
C ASN A 104 -10.55 1.47 5.76
N GLN A 105 -9.59 1.01 6.54
CA GLN A 105 -8.51 1.87 7.04
C GLN A 105 -7.21 1.09 7.09
N ALA A 106 -6.11 1.83 6.99
CA ALA A 106 -4.78 1.29 7.18
C ALA A 106 -4.05 2.17 8.18
N LYS A 107 -3.24 1.54 9.02
CA LYS A 107 -2.42 2.24 10.01
C LYS A 107 -0.96 1.90 9.75
N PHE A 108 -0.14 2.93 9.73
CA PHE A 108 1.30 2.79 9.54
C PHE A 108 2.01 3.44 10.73
N VAL A 109 2.97 2.73 11.31
CA VAL A 109 3.76 3.24 12.42
C VAL A 109 5.23 3.13 12.08
N PHE A 110 5.93 4.25 12.09
CA PHE A 110 7.35 4.28 11.81
C PHE A 110 7.93 5.60 12.31
N ASP A 111 9.18 5.57 12.74
CA ASP A 111 9.94 6.75 13.17
C ASP A 111 9.19 7.56 14.24
N GLY A 112 8.48 6.87 15.15
CA GLY A 112 7.75 7.53 16.20
C GLY A 112 6.45 8.18 15.77
N MET A 113 6.04 7.99 14.52
CA MET A 113 4.80 8.54 13.99
C MET A 113 3.77 7.44 13.78
N GLU A 114 2.52 7.81 13.95
CA GLU A 114 1.41 6.93 13.60
C GLU A 114 0.56 7.64 12.56
N PHE A 115 0.28 6.95 11.48
CA PHE A 115 -0.40 7.52 10.32
C PHE A 115 -1.54 6.60 9.93
N VAL A 116 -2.78 7.11 9.98
CA VAL A 116 -3.97 6.34 9.65
C VAL A 116 -4.62 6.95 8.42
N THR A 117 -5.01 6.10 7.48
CA THR A 117 -5.63 6.55 6.25
C THR A 117 -6.83 5.68 5.92
N LYS A 118 -7.77 6.24 5.19
CA LYS A 118 -8.86 5.46 4.63
C LYS A 118 -8.38 4.76 3.37
N LEU A 119 -8.93 3.57 3.15
CA LEU A 119 -8.65 2.80 1.95
C LEU A 119 -9.66 3.14 0.88
N VAL A 120 -9.28 2.95 -0.38
CA VAL A 120 -10.19 3.18 -1.50
C VAL A 120 -11.10 1.97 -1.62
N GLU A 121 -12.40 2.21 -1.72
CA GLU A 121 -13.36 1.15 -1.98
C GLU A 121 -13.42 0.88 -3.47
N GLY A 122 -13.72 -0.37 -3.81
CA GLY A 122 -13.80 -0.76 -5.19
C GLY A 122 -12.94 -1.96 -5.46
N LYS A 123 -12.99 -2.43 -6.69
CA LYS A 123 -12.28 -3.62 -7.09
C LYS A 123 -11.25 -3.24 -8.14
N PHE A 124 -9.99 -3.45 -7.79
CA PHE A 124 -8.89 -3.21 -8.72
C PHE A 124 -9.00 -4.21 -9.88
N PRO A 125 -8.64 -3.78 -11.11
CA PRO A 125 -8.67 -4.69 -12.25
C PRO A 125 -7.77 -5.90 -12.04
N ASP A 126 -8.12 -7.00 -12.71
CA ASP A 126 -7.33 -8.21 -12.60
C ASP A 126 -6.05 -8.04 -13.40
N TYR A 127 -4.98 -7.69 -12.70
CA TYR A 127 -3.69 -7.40 -13.32
C TYR A 127 -3.00 -8.67 -13.83
N ASN A 128 -3.45 -9.83 -13.42
CA ASN A 128 -2.86 -11.07 -13.90
C ASN A 128 -3.20 -11.36 -15.36
N ARG A 129 -4.13 -10.60 -15.91
CA ARG A 129 -4.57 -10.78 -17.28
C ARG A 129 -3.84 -9.86 -18.27
N VAL A 130 -2.97 -9.05 -17.77
CA VAL A 130 -2.27 -8.07 -18.61
C VAL A 130 -0.94 -8.65 -19.06
#